data_1473d7b14efbe16dd8d409cb3384eaf1
#
_entry.id   1473d7b14efbe16dd8d409cb3384eaf1
#
_cell.length_a   1.000
_cell.length_b   1.000
_cell.length_c   1.000
_cell.angle_alpha   90.00
_cell.angle_beta   90.00
_cell.angle_gamma   90.00
#
_symmetry.space_group_name_H-M   'P 1'
#
loop_
_entity.id
_entity.type
_entity.pdbx_description
1 polymer ?
#
loop_
_entity_poly.entity_id
_entity_poly.type
_entity_poly.pdbx_seq_one_letter_code
_entity_poly.pdbx_strand_id
1 'polypeptide(L)'
;ASKYEGLASNKLTYTFSEANGEAVYVADDVAAIKGNSLSTFGMYVSADYTFNTLYAKWAVEGDIQYTKICDLDYAGWLYQEADMSALPAGVDYQFMGFKIVRGTSFLSEKGEVSIDVLRVQFEPTPTDVENVEATTPAQNKVIENGYLNILLNGVKYNVQGATIK
;
A
#
# COMPACT_ATOMS: atom_id res chain seq x y z
N ALA A 1 -9.44 -5.53 25.69
CA ALA A 1 -9.47 -5.64 24.23
C ALA A 1 -8.23 -6.41 23.80
N SER A 2 -8.41 -7.34 22.87
CA SER A 2 -7.29 -8.00 22.22
C SER A 2 -6.57 -6.99 21.33
N LYS A 3 -5.24 -7.01 21.31
CA LYS A 3 -4.40 -6.16 20.45
C LYS A 3 -3.29 -7.01 19.87
N TYR A 4 -2.81 -6.67 18.67
CA TYR A 4 -1.65 -7.31 18.07
C TYR A 4 -0.38 -6.59 18.50
N GLU A 5 -0.36 -5.26 18.36
CA GLU A 5 0.78 -4.40 18.69
C GLU A 5 0.31 -3.10 19.35
N GLY A 6 1.21 -2.38 20.02
CA GLY A 6 0.92 -1.08 20.60
C GLY A 6 -0.02 -1.12 21.81
N LEU A 7 -0.83 -0.06 21.96
CA LEU A 7 -1.70 0.16 23.13
C LEU A 7 -3.16 -0.24 22.90
N ALA A 8 -3.65 -0.18 21.66
CA ALA A 8 -5.04 -0.41 21.31
C ALA A 8 -5.17 -0.99 19.89
N SER A 9 -6.30 -1.62 19.62
CA SER A 9 -6.76 -2.01 18.28
C SER A 9 -8.14 -1.45 18.02
N ASN A 10 -8.51 -1.29 16.76
CA ASN A 10 -9.87 -0.97 16.36
C ASN A 10 -10.72 -2.23 16.42
N LYS A 11 -11.87 -2.13 17.10
CA LYS A 11 -12.79 -3.25 17.26
C LYS A 11 -14.10 -2.94 16.55
N LEU A 12 -14.50 -3.81 15.63
CA LEU A 12 -15.74 -3.76 14.88
C LEU A 12 -16.68 -4.82 15.44
N THR A 13 -17.74 -4.38 16.11
CA THR A 13 -18.81 -5.26 16.59
C THR A 13 -20.01 -5.12 15.66
N TYR A 14 -20.54 -6.23 15.16
CA TYR A 14 -21.63 -6.22 14.18
C TYR A 14 -22.75 -7.18 14.54
N THR A 15 -23.94 -6.84 14.05
CA THR A 15 -25.12 -7.69 14.08
C THR A 15 -25.88 -7.51 12.77
N PHE A 16 -26.19 -8.60 12.09
CA PHE A 16 -26.97 -8.56 10.87
C PHE A 16 -28.46 -8.70 11.22
N SER A 17 -29.29 -7.85 10.60
CA SER A 17 -30.75 -7.92 10.73
C SER A 17 -31.40 -8.87 9.73
N GLU A 18 -30.67 -9.24 8.66
CA GLU A 18 -31.20 -10.02 7.53
C GLU A 18 -30.22 -11.12 7.10
N ALA A 19 -30.74 -12.12 6.37
CA ALA A 19 -29.95 -13.27 5.92
C ALA A 19 -28.74 -12.91 5.03
N ASN A 20 -28.82 -11.83 4.27
CA ASN A 20 -27.75 -11.30 3.42
C ASN A 20 -27.28 -9.93 3.94
N GLY A 21 -27.27 -9.76 5.25
CA GLY A 21 -26.96 -8.49 5.89
C GLY A 21 -25.52 -8.03 5.66
N GLU A 22 -25.35 -6.73 5.74
CA GLU A 22 -24.06 -6.04 5.72
C GLU A 22 -23.93 -5.15 6.94
N ALA A 23 -22.72 -5.03 7.46
CA ALA A 23 -22.35 -4.04 8.48
C ALA A 23 -21.29 -3.12 7.90
N VAL A 24 -21.50 -1.81 7.95
CA VAL A 24 -20.61 -0.81 7.38
C VAL A 24 -20.05 0.08 8.48
N TYR A 25 -18.76 0.29 8.47
CA TYR A 25 -18.02 1.14 9.39
C TYR A 25 -17.35 2.26 8.62
N VAL A 26 -17.37 3.47 9.17
CA VAL A 26 -16.71 4.64 8.61
C VAL A 26 -15.37 4.81 9.33
N ALA A 27 -14.32 5.13 8.58
CA ALA A 27 -13.03 5.49 9.16
C ALA A 27 -13.07 6.92 9.70
N ASP A 28 -12.51 7.14 10.89
CA ASP A 28 -12.52 8.45 11.54
C ASP A 28 -11.63 9.47 10.82
N ASP A 29 -10.50 9.04 10.26
CA ASP A 29 -9.58 9.90 9.50
C ASP A 29 -9.38 9.38 8.06
N VAL A 30 -10.42 9.55 7.26
CA VAL A 30 -10.43 9.11 5.86
C VAL A 30 -9.49 9.89 4.95
N ALA A 31 -9.04 11.08 5.37
CA ALA A 31 -8.13 11.89 4.60
C ALA A 31 -6.69 11.36 4.61
N ALA A 32 -6.34 10.54 5.61
CA ALA A 32 -4.98 10.05 5.80
C ALA A 32 -4.56 8.98 4.76
N ILE A 33 -5.53 8.24 4.18
CA ILE A 33 -5.24 7.14 3.26
C ILE A 33 -5.90 7.43 1.92
N LYS A 34 -5.11 7.96 0.99
CA LYS A 34 -5.51 8.28 -0.38
C LYS A 34 -4.45 7.79 -1.35
N GLY A 35 -4.85 7.52 -2.58
CA GLY A 35 -3.89 7.25 -3.63
C GLY A 35 -4.53 6.71 -4.90
N ASN A 36 -3.74 6.63 -5.92
CA ASN A 36 -4.03 5.99 -7.20
C ASN A 36 -2.93 4.99 -7.59
N SER A 37 -1.95 4.81 -6.71
CA SER A 37 -0.81 3.93 -6.88
C SER A 37 -0.54 3.08 -5.63
N LEU A 38 -1.58 2.83 -4.81
CA LEU A 38 -1.44 1.98 -3.63
C LEU A 38 -1.28 0.52 -4.09
N SER A 39 -0.10 -0.06 -3.85
CA SER A 39 0.19 -1.45 -4.21
C SER A 39 -0.21 -2.43 -3.11
N THR A 40 -0.16 -1.99 -1.86
CA THR A 40 -0.52 -2.80 -0.70
C THR A 40 -1.37 -2.02 0.28
N PHE A 41 -2.48 -2.63 0.69
CA PHE A 41 -3.28 -2.19 1.83
C PHE A 41 -3.47 -3.39 2.75
N GLY A 42 -2.60 -3.48 3.76
CA GLY A 42 -2.51 -4.62 4.66
C GLY A 42 -2.76 -4.26 6.12
N MET A 43 -3.13 -5.25 6.90
CA MET A 43 -3.42 -5.10 8.33
C MET A 43 -3.38 -6.43 9.06
N TYR A 44 -3.23 -6.39 10.37
CA TYR A 44 -3.52 -7.54 11.20
C TYR A 44 -5.01 -7.57 11.54
N VAL A 45 -5.63 -8.71 11.31
CA VAL A 45 -7.06 -8.96 11.57
C VAL A 45 -7.17 -10.09 12.58
N SER A 46 -7.87 -9.84 13.70
CA SER A 46 -8.29 -10.90 14.61
C SER A 46 -9.72 -11.25 14.27
N ALA A 47 -9.90 -12.41 13.64
CA ALA A 47 -11.18 -12.92 13.22
C ALA A 47 -11.89 -13.71 14.34
N ASP A 48 -13.19 -13.94 14.16
CA ASP A 48 -14.11 -14.51 15.14
C ASP A 48 -14.70 -15.88 14.71
N TYR A 49 -14.15 -16.47 13.66
CA TYR A 49 -14.56 -17.77 13.12
C TYR A 49 -16.05 -17.81 12.67
N THR A 50 -16.53 -16.70 12.12
CA THR A 50 -17.96 -16.57 11.70
C THR A 50 -18.18 -16.87 10.23
N PHE A 51 -17.15 -17.07 9.43
CA PHE A 51 -17.20 -17.27 7.97
C PHE A 51 -17.86 -16.12 7.21
N ASN A 52 -17.89 -14.93 7.84
CA ASN A 52 -18.25 -13.69 7.17
C ASN A 52 -17.06 -13.17 6.36
N THR A 53 -17.26 -12.16 5.51
CA THR A 53 -16.18 -11.60 4.69
C THR A 53 -15.94 -10.14 5.04
N LEU A 54 -14.70 -9.79 5.27
CA LEU A 54 -14.25 -8.41 5.53
C LEU A 54 -13.76 -7.75 4.24
N TYR A 55 -14.24 -6.54 3.99
CA TYR A 55 -13.86 -5.69 2.86
C TYR A 55 -13.35 -4.33 3.34
N ALA A 56 -12.41 -3.75 2.60
CA ALA A 56 -12.13 -2.32 2.65
C ALA A 56 -13.12 -1.57 1.74
N LYS A 57 -13.57 -0.41 2.20
CA LYS A 57 -14.49 0.49 1.49
C LYS A 57 -13.71 1.67 0.93
N TRP A 58 -13.90 1.97 -0.34
CA TRP A 58 -13.21 3.04 -1.06
C TRP A 58 -14.20 3.98 -1.73
N ALA A 59 -13.90 5.28 -1.71
CA ALA A 59 -14.50 6.24 -2.64
C ALA A 59 -13.59 6.34 -3.87
N VAL A 60 -14.15 6.11 -5.05
CA VAL A 60 -13.45 6.10 -6.34
C VAL A 60 -14.27 6.96 -7.31
N GLU A 61 -13.75 8.13 -7.69
CA GLU A 61 -14.42 9.07 -8.61
C GLU A 61 -15.88 9.40 -8.25
N GLY A 62 -16.21 9.37 -6.95
CA GLY A 62 -17.57 9.62 -6.44
C GLY A 62 -18.40 8.37 -6.20
N ASP A 63 -17.99 7.21 -6.67
CA ASP A 63 -18.63 5.93 -6.44
C ASP A 63 -17.99 5.18 -5.26
N ILE A 64 -18.76 4.27 -4.66
CA ILE A 64 -18.26 3.38 -3.61
C ILE A 64 -17.89 2.03 -4.19
N GLN A 65 -16.63 1.65 -3.96
CA GLN A 65 -16.10 0.34 -4.33
C GLN A 65 -15.57 -0.42 -3.11
N TYR A 66 -15.42 -1.72 -3.24
CA TYR A 66 -14.97 -2.59 -2.16
C TYR A 66 -13.89 -3.54 -2.64
N THR A 67 -12.83 -3.67 -1.84
CA THR A 67 -11.78 -4.67 -2.05
C THR A 67 -11.83 -5.70 -0.93
N LYS A 68 -11.82 -6.99 -1.28
CA LYS A 68 -11.82 -8.06 -0.29
C LYS A 68 -10.51 -8.06 0.49
N ILE A 69 -10.61 -8.15 1.82
CA ILE A 69 -9.46 -8.33 2.70
C ILE A 69 -9.30 -9.82 3.02
N CYS A 70 -10.31 -10.42 3.67
CA CYS A 70 -10.26 -11.83 4.03
C CYS A 70 -11.66 -12.39 4.34
N ASP A 71 -11.75 -13.72 4.37
CA ASP A 71 -12.84 -14.42 5.02
C ASP A 71 -12.49 -14.59 6.50
N LEU A 72 -13.50 -14.45 7.37
CA LEU A 72 -13.36 -14.57 8.83
C LEU A 72 -13.53 -16.03 9.27
N ASP A 73 -12.79 -16.94 8.63
CA ASP A 73 -12.87 -18.39 8.79
C ASP A 73 -11.78 -18.95 9.74
N TYR A 74 -11.14 -18.08 10.49
CA TYR A 74 -10.11 -18.40 11.48
C TYR A 74 -10.37 -17.67 12.80
N ALA A 75 -9.60 -18.00 13.82
CA ALA A 75 -9.60 -17.32 15.12
C ALA A 75 -8.22 -16.76 15.41
N GLY A 76 -8.16 -15.57 16.02
CA GLY A 76 -6.91 -14.89 16.40
C GLY A 76 -6.37 -13.99 15.30
N TRP A 77 -5.12 -13.54 15.48
CA TRP A 77 -4.49 -12.54 14.65
C TRP A 77 -3.74 -13.13 13.47
N LEU A 78 -4.10 -12.71 12.25
CA LEU A 78 -3.33 -12.96 11.02
C LEU A 78 -3.13 -11.66 10.24
N TYR A 79 -2.01 -11.57 9.54
CA TYR A 79 -1.79 -10.50 8.59
C TYR A 79 -2.59 -10.78 7.31
N GLN A 80 -3.34 -9.78 6.85
CA GLN A 80 -4.20 -9.86 5.68
C GLN A 80 -3.94 -8.66 4.77
N GLU A 81 -4.07 -8.86 3.46
CA GLU A 81 -3.95 -7.80 2.46
C GLU A 81 -5.21 -7.72 1.62
N ALA A 82 -5.68 -6.50 1.37
CA ALA A 82 -6.80 -6.28 0.46
C ALA A 82 -6.35 -6.51 -0.99
N ASP A 83 -7.24 -7.09 -1.78
CA ASP A 83 -7.04 -7.25 -3.23
C ASP A 83 -7.21 -5.91 -3.93
N MET A 84 -6.12 -5.15 -4.04
CA MET A 84 -6.12 -3.83 -4.66
C MET A 84 -6.32 -3.87 -6.18
N SER A 85 -6.18 -5.03 -6.82
CA SER A 85 -6.41 -5.20 -8.26
C SER A 85 -7.87 -4.98 -8.66
N ALA A 86 -8.80 -5.04 -7.70
CA ALA A 86 -10.22 -4.74 -7.91
C ALA A 86 -10.49 -3.24 -8.13
N LEU A 87 -9.57 -2.35 -7.79
CA LEU A 87 -9.70 -0.91 -8.04
C LEU A 87 -9.15 -0.56 -9.43
N PRO A 88 -9.80 0.39 -10.14
CA PRO A 88 -9.31 0.81 -11.44
C PRO A 88 -7.94 1.51 -11.31
N ALA A 89 -7.04 1.24 -12.26
CA ALA A 89 -5.72 1.84 -12.28
C ALA A 89 -5.78 3.31 -12.74
N GLY A 90 -4.93 4.16 -12.16
CA GLY A 90 -4.74 5.54 -12.59
C GLY A 90 -5.85 6.52 -12.18
N VAL A 91 -6.80 6.08 -11.34
CA VAL A 91 -7.84 6.96 -10.77
C VAL A 91 -7.60 7.19 -9.29
N ASP A 92 -8.03 8.34 -8.79
CA ASP A 92 -7.94 8.66 -7.37
C ASP A 92 -8.95 7.87 -6.56
N TYR A 93 -8.50 7.29 -5.46
CA TYR A 93 -9.35 6.63 -4.47
C TYR A 93 -8.98 7.02 -3.05
N GLN A 94 -9.94 6.92 -2.15
CA GLN A 94 -9.80 7.26 -0.75
C GLN A 94 -10.42 6.16 0.12
N PHE A 95 -9.68 5.72 1.12
CA PHE A 95 -10.19 4.78 2.12
C PHE A 95 -11.31 5.40 2.95
N MET A 96 -12.45 4.70 3.06
CA MET A 96 -13.66 5.18 3.72
C MET A 96 -14.08 4.31 4.91
N GLY A 97 -13.35 3.24 5.20
CA GLY A 97 -13.67 2.33 6.29
C GLY A 97 -13.80 0.87 5.84
N PHE A 98 -14.61 0.12 6.56
CA PHE A 98 -14.75 -1.32 6.36
C PHE A 98 -16.21 -1.72 6.10
N LYS A 99 -16.38 -2.86 5.46
CA LYS A 99 -17.67 -3.56 5.33
C LYS A 99 -17.49 -5.02 5.70
N ILE A 100 -18.42 -5.56 6.48
CA ILE A 100 -18.52 -6.98 6.76
C ILE A 100 -19.79 -7.49 6.09
N VAL A 101 -19.65 -8.53 5.28
CA VAL A 101 -20.76 -9.19 4.57
C VAL A 101 -20.97 -10.55 5.19
N ARG A 102 -22.24 -10.89 5.45
CA ARG A 102 -22.63 -12.18 5.98
C ARG A 102 -22.28 -13.32 5.02
N GLY A 103 -21.58 -14.30 5.53
CA GLY A 103 -21.23 -15.51 4.77
C GLY A 103 -22.43 -16.42 4.56
N THR A 104 -22.28 -17.37 3.64
CA THR A 104 -23.31 -18.36 3.31
C THR A 104 -23.11 -19.71 3.99
N SER A 105 -21.88 -20.00 4.45
CA SER A 105 -21.48 -21.32 4.97
C SER A 105 -21.78 -21.51 6.44
N PHE A 106 -21.63 -20.47 7.26
CA PHE A 106 -21.92 -20.48 8.68
C PHE A 106 -22.68 -19.21 9.04
N LEU A 107 -23.95 -19.33 9.32
CA LEU A 107 -24.86 -18.19 9.42
C LEU A 107 -24.82 -17.52 10.80
N SER A 108 -23.63 -16.99 11.18
CA SER A 108 -23.56 -16.15 12.37
C SER A 108 -24.23 -14.80 12.11
N GLU A 109 -25.16 -14.44 12.99
CA GLU A 109 -25.87 -13.15 12.91
C GLU A 109 -25.10 -12.00 13.52
N LYS A 110 -24.10 -12.28 14.33
CA LYS A 110 -23.30 -11.30 15.03
C LYS A 110 -21.87 -11.76 15.18
N GLY A 111 -20.96 -10.82 15.36
CA GLY A 111 -19.55 -11.11 15.60
C GLY A 111 -18.76 -9.89 15.99
N GLU A 112 -17.46 -10.11 16.13
CA GLU A 112 -16.50 -9.12 16.56
C GLU A 112 -15.18 -9.32 15.83
N VAL A 113 -14.72 -8.31 15.10
CA VAL A 113 -13.43 -8.30 14.41
C VAL A 113 -12.58 -7.20 15.00
N SER A 114 -11.31 -7.49 15.32
CA SER A 114 -10.35 -6.46 15.70
C SER A 114 -9.34 -6.25 14.57
N ILE A 115 -8.99 -5.00 14.31
CA ILE A 115 -8.05 -4.59 13.25
C ILE A 115 -6.95 -3.77 13.89
N ASP A 116 -5.71 -4.08 13.53
CA ASP A 116 -4.53 -3.42 14.06
C ASP A 116 -3.45 -3.24 12.97
N VAL A 117 -2.56 -2.28 13.17
CA VAL A 117 -1.37 -2.04 12.34
C VAL A 117 -1.70 -1.97 10.85
N LEU A 118 -2.48 -0.94 10.43
CA LEU A 118 -2.67 -0.68 9.00
C LEU A 118 -1.32 -0.37 8.35
N ARG A 119 -1.03 -1.08 7.25
CA ARG A 119 0.17 -0.89 6.43
C ARG A 119 -0.25 -0.54 5.02
N VAL A 120 0.31 0.54 4.51
CA VAL A 120 0.11 0.98 3.13
C VAL A 120 1.47 1.04 2.43
N GLN A 121 1.50 0.58 1.19
CA GLN A 121 2.65 0.71 0.33
C GLN A 121 2.17 1.30 -0.99
N PHE A 122 2.82 2.38 -1.42
CA PHE A 122 2.57 2.98 -2.72
C PHE A 122 3.54 2.37 -3.73
N GLU A 123 3.05 2.14 -4.95
CA GLU A 123 3.96 1.87 -6.04
C GLU A 123 4.89 3.07 -6.22
N PRO A 124 6.19 2.85 -6.45
CA PRO A 124 7.08 3.94 -6.79
C PRO A 124 6.49 4.58 -8.05
N THR A 125 6.10 5.84 -7.95
CA THR A 125 5.82 6.63 -9.14
C THR A 125 7.03 6.46 -10.03
N PRO A 126 6.89 5.98 -11.29
CA PRO A 126 7.99 6.06 -12.22
C PRO A 126 8.38 7.53 -12.19
N THR A 127 9.48 7.85 -11.54
CA THR A 127 10.12 9.09 -11.87
C THR A 127 10.42 8.89 -13.35
N ASP A 128 9.64 9.52 -14.22
CA ASP A 128 10.14 9.87 -15.52
C ASP A 128 11.44 10.62 -15.23
N VAL A 129 12.49 9.87 -15.13
CA VAL A 129 13.76 10.32 -15.60
C VAL A 129 13.45 10.45 -17.09
N GLU A 130 12.82 11.57 -17.49
CA GLU A 130 12.97 12.09 -18.82
C GLU A 130 14.42 11.75 -19.13
N ASN A 131 14.59 10.97 -20.17
CA ASN A 131 15.88 10.64 -20.68
C ASN A 131 16.64 11.96 -20.70
N VAL A 132 17.23 12.32 -19.58
CA VAL A 132 18.27 13.31 -19.55
C VAL A 132 19.25 12.57 -20.42
N GLU A 133 19.19 12.85 -21.74
CA GLU A 133 20.34 12.61 -22.57
C GLU A 133 21.44 13.18 -21.71
N ALA A 134 22.11 12.26 -21.03
CA ALA A 134 23.33 12.60 -20.37
C ALA A 134 24.18 13.04 -21.55
N THR A 135 24.14 14.34 -21.81
CA THR A 135 25.24 15.01 -22.44
C THR A 135 26.36 14.83 -21.43
N THR A 136 26.78 13.56 -21.33
CA THR A 136 27.98 13.20 -20.62
C THR A 136 29.03 13.96 -21.41
N PRO A 137 29.57 15.04 -20.90
CA PRO A 137 30.71 15.65 -21.55
C PRO A 137 31.68 14.50 -21.69
N ALA A 138 32.08 14.18 -22.93
CA ALA A 138 32.86 13.01 -23.27
C ALA A 138 34.04 12.92 -22.31
N GLN A 139 33.88 12.13 -21.24
CA GLN A 139 34.92 11.88 -20.27
C GLN A 139 35.81 10.80 -20.87
N ASN A 140 36.82 11.21 -21.61
CA ASN A 140 37.84 10.28 -22.10
C ASN A 140 38.88 10.05 -20.98
N LYS A 141 38.98 8.82 -20.53
CA LYS A 141 40.09 8.37 -19.71
C LYS A 141 41.26 8.06 -20.64
N VAL A 142 42.38 8.71 -20.48
CA VAL A 142 43.59 8.52 -21.31
C VAL A 142 44.72 8.12 -20.40
N ILE A 143 45.47 7.05 -20.79
CA ILE A 143 46.69 6.65 -20.11
C ILE A 143 47.86 7.22 -20.91
N GLU A 144 48.60 8.14 -20.33
CA GLU A 144 49.79 8.67 -20.92
C GLU A 144 50.99 8.54 -19.94
N ASN A 145 52.08 8.05 -20.44
CA ASN A 145 53.29 7.81 -19.64
C ASN A 145 53.06 6.97 -18.37
N GLY A 146 52.09 6.05 -18.40
CA GLY A 146 51.68 5.20 -17.27
C GLY A 146 50.77 5.84 -16.25
N TYR A 147 50.31 7.08 -16.48
CA TYR A 147 49.39 7.79 -15.58
C TYR A 147 48.00 7.87 -16.21
N LEU A 148 46.96 7.61 -15.37
CA LEU A 148 45.56 7.80 -15.76
C LEU A 148 45.20 9.28 -15.69
N ASN A 149 44.80 9.86 -16.82
CA ASN A 149 44.31 11.23 -16.95
C ASN A 149 42.85 11.23 -17.35
N ILE A 150 42.10 12.22 -16.91
CA ILE A 150 40.70 12.46 -17.27
C ILE A 150 40.66 13.70 -18.18
N LEU A 151 40.16 13.52 -19.41
CA LEU A 151 39.92 14.63 -20.32
C LEU A 151 38.46 15.05 -20.20
N LEU A 152 38.24 16.29 -19.76
CA LEU A 152 36.89 16.86 -19.59
C LEU A 152 36.85 18.21 -20.34
N ASN A 153 35.98 18.33 -21.33
CA ASN A 153 35.85 19.55 -22.14
C ASN A 153 37.20 20.10 -22.70
N GLY A 154 38.07 19.19 -23.13
CA GLY A 154 39.36 19.53 -23.67
C GLY A 154 40.46 19.89 -22.63
N VAL A 155 40.12 19.87 -21.33
CA VAL A 155 41.05 20.08 -20.24
C VAL A 155 41.43 18.72 -19.63
N LYS A 156 42.74 18.53 -19.41
CA LYS A 156 43.30 17.30 -18.83
C LYS A 156 43.46 17.45 -17.33
N TYR A 157 42.98 16.45 -16.59
CA TYR A 157 43.07 16.39 -15.13
C TYR A 157 43.81 15.10 -14.69
N ASN A 158 44.54 15.13 -13.61
CA ASN A 158 45.05 13.94 -12.96
C ASN A 158 43.94 13.27 -12.10
N VAL A 159 44.24 12.12 -11.51
CA VAL A 159 43.29 11.39 -10.65
C VAL A 159 42.93 12.14 -9.36
N GLN A 160 43.66 13.14 -8.98
CA GLN A 160 43.35 14.03 -7.84
C GLN A 160 42.53 15.27 -8.26
N GLY A 161 42.19 15.40 -9.54
CA GLY A 161 41.40 16.54 -10.05
C GLY A 161 42.23 17.79 -10.37
N ALA A 162 43.55 17.73 -10.32
CA ALA A 162 44.39 18.85 -10.70
C ALA A 162 44.61 18.90 -12.22
N THR A 163 44.54 20.10 -12.80
CA THR A 163 44.81 20.31 -14.24
C THR A 163 46.29 20.02 -14.57
N ILE A 164 46.47 19.31 -15.68
CA ILE A 164 47.77 19.01 -16.23
C ILE A 164 47.98 19.88 -17.46
N LYS A 165 49.08 20.61 -17.54
CA LYS A 165 49.44 21.40 -18.71
C LYS A 165 50.14 20.55 -19.74
#